data_19252676c61f9fb17526c26cfdfe6cad
#
_entry.id   19252676c61f9fb17526c26cfdfe6cad
#
_cell.length_a   1.000
_cell.length_b   1.000
_cell.length_c   1.000
_cell.angle_alpha   90.00
_cell.angle_beta   90.00
_cell.angle_gamma   90.00
#
_symmetry.space_group_name_H-M   'P 1'
#
loop_
_entity.id
_entity.type
_entity.pdbx_description
1 polymer ?
#
loop_
_entity_poly.entity_id
_entity_poly.type
_entity_poly.pdbx_seq_one_letter_code
_entity_poly.pdbx_strand_id
1 'polypeptide(L)'
;MADIPRLNGAIKALESFRDWLNDRLPSMSTKTAVGRDSYIFFLKNVALIPFTPEQLLSMGHQEWARSVASQTYEAQRNRDVPEMKAFKDEREQIAAEEKDEVAIRQYLASKELLTVPAWMQHYRYQPISAYISALGGPGEADDFTGPSRLKEDSTRYIVPPALELGYFASTMAKDPRPLIVHEGVPGHYFQLALGWANPDPIRRHYYDSVANEGLGFYAEEMMMNAGLFDDSPHTREIIWNFMRLRALRVEVDVKLALGDFTMDQAADYLKNTVPMDSETAHAEAAMFASIPGQAISYQIGKLLIYDFLASAQRQKGEGFNLRAFHDFLWQNGNVPITLQRWEYLGLKDELDEVERLH
;
A
#
# COMPACT_ATOMS: atom_id res chain seq x y z
N MET A 1 33.82 18.85 -11.26
CA MET A 1 33.57 19.98 -10.34
C MET A 1 32.06 20.23 -10.37
N ALA A 2 31.39 20.17 -9.22
CA ALA A 2 29.97 20.51 -9.16
C ALA A 2 29.76 21.94 -9.64
N ASP A 3 28.70 22.19 -10.41
CA ASP A 3 28.34 23.52 -10.93
C ASP A 3 27.79 24.38 -9.77
N ILE A 4 28.71 24.93 -8.97
CA ILE A 4 28.43 25.74 -7.79
C ILE A 4 27.38 26.83 -8.03
N PRO A 5 27.40 27.56 -9.19
CA PRO A 5 26.38 28.54 -9.49
C PRO A 5 24.97 27.97 -9.62
N ARG A 6 24.80 26.78 -10.23
CA ARG A 6 23.50 26.09 -10.33
C ARG A 6 23.01 25.61 -8.97
N LEU A 7 23.90 25.05 -8.16
CA LEU A 7 23.60 24.64 -6.78
C LEU A 7 23.12 25.84 -5.95
N ASN A 8 23.81 26.97 -6.00
CA ASN A 8 23.39 28.19 -5.31
C ASN A 8 22.04 28.72 -5.81
N GLY A 9 21.76 28.58 -7.12
CA GLY A 9 20.45 28.89 -7.68
C GLY A 9 19.34 28.03 -7.14
N ALA A 10 19.57 26.72 -7.02
CA ALA A 10 18.63 25.77 -6.43
C ALA A 10 18.37 26.05 -4.94
N ILE A 11 19.43 26.31 -4.16
CA ILE A 11 19.30 26.68 -2.73
C ILE A 11 18.43 27.93 -2.59
N LYS A 12 18.69 28.99 -3.34
CA LYS A 12 17.88 30.22 -3.29
C LYS A 12 16.42 29.99 -3.67
N ALA A 13 16.16 29.13 -4.65
CA ALA A 13 14.78 28.79 -5.05
C ALA A 13 14.03 28.05 -3.92
N LEU A 14 14.67 27.10 -3.26
CA LEU A 14 14.11 26.39 -2.11
C LEU A 14 13.90 27.31 -0.91
N GLU A 15 14.84 28.18 -0.60
CA GLU A 15 14.71 29.21 0.45
C GLU A 15 13.53 30.14 0.17
N SER A 16 13.42 30.65 -1.07
CA SER A 16 12.32 31.51 -1.50
C SER A 16 10.97 30.79 -1.41
N PHE A 17 10.91 29.52 -1.75
CA PHE A 17 9.70 28.72 -1.64
C PHE A 17 9.31 28.48 -0.18
N ARG A 18 10.28 28.14 0.69
CA ARG A 18 10.07 28.04 2.14
C ARG A 18 9.51 29.33 2.71
N ASP A 19 10.12 30.48 2.37
CA ASP A 19 9.73 31.79 2.88
C ASP A 19 8.31 32.16 2.39
N TRP A 20 7.99 31.87 1.13
CA TRP A 20 6.65 32.03 0.57
C TRP A 20 5.61 31.16 1.29
N LEU A 21 5.94 29.90 1.65
CA LEU A 21 5.06 29.03 2.43
C LEU A 21 4.83 29.60 3.82
N ASN A 22 5.89 30.06 4.52
CA ASN A 22 5.79 30.65 5.84
C ASN A 22 4.92 31.92 5.86
N ASP A 23 5.04 32.77 4.85
CA ASP A 23 4.20 33.97 4.71
C ASP A 23 2.74 33.64 4.47
N ARG A 24 2.45 32.52 3.80
CA ARG A 24 1.09 32.07 3.49
C ARG A 24 0.43 31.28 4.60
N LEU A 25 1.20 30.58 5.44
CA LEU A 25 0.72 29.67 6.47
C LEU A 25 -0.38 30.29 7.37
N PRO A 26 -0.28 31.56 7.85
CA PRO A 26 -1.32 32.15 8.67
C PRO A 26 -2.66 32.37 7.96
N SER A 27 -2.67 32.40 6.63
CA SER A 27 -3.87 32.63 5.80
C SER A 27 -4.43 31.33 5.17
N MET A 28 -3.74 30.19 5.35
CA MET A 28 -4.19 28.92 4.81
C MET A 28 -5.40 28.39 5.59
N SER A 29 -6.33 27.77 4.88
CA SER A 29 -7.48 27.13 5.51
C SER A 29 -7.04 25.89 6.26
N THR A 30 -7.51 25.74 7.48
CA THR A 30 -7.38 24.50 8.27
C THR A 30 -8.52 23.51 7.99
N LYS A 31 -9.48 23.90 7.13
CA LYS A 31 -10.60 23.03 6.77
C LYS A 31 -10.12 21.98 5.75
N THR A 32 -10.06 20.73 6.18
CA THR A 32 -9.67 19.58 5.36
C THR A 32 -10.86 18.78 4.84
N ALA A 33 -12.03 18.93 5.47
CA ALA A 33 -13.24 18.19 5.11
C ALA A 33 -13.77 18.60 3.73
N VAL A 34 -14.01 17.62 2.86
CA VAL A 34 -14.65 17.82 1.56
C VAL A 34 -16.16 17.76 1.63
N GLY A 35 -16.71 17.18 2.69
CA GLY A 35 -18.12 16.99 2.94
C GLY A 35 -18.70 15.74 2.28
N ARG A 36 -19.89 15.33 2.78
CA ARG A 36 -20.54 14.07 2.39
C ARG A 36 -20.81 13.99 0.89
N ASP A 37 -21.37 15.01 0.29
CA ASP A 37 -21.76 14.98 -1.13
C ASP A 37 -20.53 14.78 -2.05
N SER A 38 -19.43 15.48 -1.75
CA SER A 38 -18.19 15.32 -2.51
C SER A 38 -17.56 13.94 -2.31
N TYR A 39 -17.66 13.40 -1.10
CA TYR A 39 -17.12 12.08 -0.79
C TYR A 39 -17.95 10.97 -1.47
N ILE A 40 -19.28 11.06 -1.45
CA ILE A 40 -20.17 10.16 -2.21
C ILE A 40 -19.90 10.28 -3.72
N PHE A 41 -19.70 11.51 -4.23
CA PHE A 41 -19.34 11.69 -5.64
C PHE A 41 -18.06 10.93 -6.00
N PHE A 42 -17.04 11.01 -5.15
CA PHE A 42 -15.79 10.26 -5.33
C PHE A 42 -16.03 8.74 -5.33
N LEU A 43 -16.73 8.21 -4.32
CA LEU A 43 -17.03 6.79 -4.21
C LEU A 43 -17.78 6.28 -5.46
N LYS A 44 -18.77 7.04 -5.91
CA LYS A 44 -19.67 6.68 -7.02
C LYS A 44 -19.01 6.82 -8.39
N ASN A 45 -18.35 7.96 -8.67
CA ASN A 45 -17.98 8.35 -10.03
C ASN A 45 -16.49 8.22 -10.32
N VAL A 46 -15.66 8.02 -9.31
CA VAL A 46 -14.21 7.92 -9.44
C VAL A 46 -13.73 6.52 -9.07
N ALA A 47 -13.95 6.12 -7.83
CA ALA A 47 -13.45 4.85 -7.31
C ALA A 47 -14.36 3.65 -7.59
N LEU A 48 -15.61 3.89 -7.97
CA LEU A 48 -16.66 2.86 -8.19
C LEU A 48 -16.78 1.89 -7.00
N ILE A 49 -16.78 2.44 -5.80
CA ILE A 49 -16.91 1.68 -4.55
C ILE A 49 -18.40 1.56 -4.20
N PRO A 50 -18.97 0.34 -4.08
CA PRO A 50 -20.41 0.12 -3.90
C PRO A 50 -20.90 0.27 -2.45
N PHE A 51 -20.22 1.10 -1.64
CA PHE A 51 -20.51 1.24 -0.21
C PHE A 51 -20.70 2.70 0.21
N THR A 52 -21.65 2.93 1.12
CA THR A 52 -21.82 4.23 1.77
C THR A 52 -20.71 4.46 2.80
N PRO A 53 -20.46 5.72 3.23
CA PRO A 53 -19.51 6.00 4.31
C PRO A 53 -19.76 5.20 5.58
N GLU A 54 -21.02 4.98 5.97
CA GLU A 54 -21.41 4.20 7.14
C GLU A 54 -21.08 2.70 6.97
N GLN A 55 -21.26 2.16 5.78
CA GLN A 55 -20.86 0.78 5.47
C GLN A 55 -19.34 0.65 5.50
N LEU A 56 -18.59 1.61 4.95
CA LEU A 56 -17.13 1.65 5.04
C LEU A 56 -16.65 1.65 6.49
N LEU A 57 -17.23 2.47 7.36
CA LEU A 57 -16.91 2.49 8.80
C LEU A 57 -17.18 1.13 9.46
N SER A 58 -18.31 0.49 9.13
CA SER A 58 -18.65 -0.84 9.67
C SER A 58 -17.65 -1.90 9.21
N MET A 59 -17.28 -1.90 7.94
CA MET A 59 -16.28 -2.82 7.36
C MET A 59 -14.90 -2.60 7.98
N GLY A 60 -14.46 -1.34 8.12
CA GLY A 60 -13.22 -0.99 8.79
C GLY A 60 -13.17 -1.48 10.23
N HIS A 61 -14.26 -1.30 10.99
CA HIS A 61 -14.35 -1.78 12.37
C HIS A 61 -14.29 -3.31 12.47
N GLN A 62 -14.97 -4.04 11.60
CA GLN A 62 -14.91 -5.51 11.57
C GLN A 62 -13.49 -6.01 11.29
N GLU A 63 -12.81 -5.42 10.31
CA GLU A 63 -11.44 -5.79 9.96
C GLU A 63 -10.44 -5.41 11.06
N TRP A 64 -10.63 -4.28 11.72
CA TRP A 64 -9.86 -3.92 12.91
C TRP A 64 -10.01 -4.97 14.02
N ALA A 65 -11.24 -5.35 14.36
CA ALA A 65 -11.50 -6.36 15.39
C ALA A 65 -10.89 -7.72 15.03
N ARG A 66 -11.01 -8.15 13.76
CA ARG A 66 -10.37 -9.36 13.25
C ARG A 66 -8.84 -9.30 13.38
N SER A 67 -8.25 -8.18 12.98
CA SER A 67 -6.80 -8.00 13.01
C SER A 67 -6.24 -8.00 14.44
N VAL A 68 -6.90 -7.30 15.37
CA VAL A 68 -6.52 -7.29 16.79
C VAL A 68 -6.60 -8.68 17.40
N ALA A 69 -7.70 -9.41 17.16
CA ALA A 69 -7.87 -10.77 17.67
C ALA A 69 -6.79 -11.71 17.10
N SER A 70 -6.56 -11.66 15.79
CA SER A 70 -5.56 -12.50 15.12
C SER A 70 -4.14 -12.20 15.61
N GLN A 71 -3.77 -10.91 15.73
CA GLN A 71 -2.50 -10.51 16.30
C GLN A 71 -2.31 -11.01 17.73
N THR A 72 -3.37 -10.95 18.55
CA THR A 72 -3.35 -11.47 19.94
C THR A 72 -3.09 -12.97 19.97
N TYR A 73 -3.73 -13.73 19.08
CA TYR A 73 -3.49 -15.17 19.00
C TYR A 73 -2.09 -15.51 18.50
N GLU A 74 -1.57 -14.81 17.51
CA GLU A 74 -0.18 -15.00 17.04
C GLU A 74 0.83 -14.65 18.14
N ALA A 75 0.67 -13.54 18.84
CA ALA A 75 1.53 -13.16 19.95
C ALA A 75 1.50 -14.20 21.09
N GLN A 76 0.33 -14.74 21.44
CA GLN A 76 0.22 -15.81 22.42
C GLN A 76 0.90 -17.10 21.96
N ARG A 77 0.77 -17.44 20.68
CA ARG A 77 1.43 -18.60 20.06
C ARG A 77 2.95 -18.48 20.09
N ASN A 78 3.44 -17.27 19.87
CA ASN A 78 4.86 -16.99 19.69
C ASN A 78 5.57 -16.53 20.98
N ARG A 79 4.87 -16.52 22.14
CA ARG A 79 5.40 -16.02 23.42
C ARG A 79 6.76 -16.57 23.84
N ASP A 80 7.09 -17.80 23.42
CA ASP A 80 8.35 -18.49 23.73
C ASP A 80 9.35 -18.44 22.55
N VAL A 81 8.99 -17.78 21.44
CA VAL A 81 9.87 -17.58 20.28
C VAL A 81 10.77 -16.36 20.54
N PRO A 82 12.08 -16.47 20.33
CA PRO A 82 12.98 -15.33 20.51
C PRO A 82 12.59 -14.14 19.61
N GLU A 83 12.71 -12.93 20.16
CA GLU A 83 12.48 -11.70 19.42
C GLU A 83 13.37 -11.58 18.19
N MET A 84 12.83 -11.04 17.11
CA MET A 84 13.60 -10.71 15.90
C MET A 84 14.59 -9.60 16.20
N LYS A 85 15.80 -9.77 15.71
CA LYS A 85 16.85 -8.75 15.79
C LYS A 85 16.88 -7.93 14.52
N ALA A 86 17.13 -6.64 14.67
CA ALA A 86 17.41 -5.79 13.52
C ALA A 86 18.72 -6.20 12.85
N PHE A 87 18.81 -5.93 11.54
CA PHE A 87 20.07 -6.07 10.81
C PHE A 87 21.17 -5.23 11.45
N LYS A 88 22.39 -5.69 11.34
CA LYS A 88 23.55 -5.02 11.92
C LYS A 88 23.86 -3.68 11.24
N ASP A 89 23.70 -3.66 9.93
CA ASP A 89 23.96 -2.51 9.08
C ASP A 89 23.14 -2.58 7.77
N GLU A 90 23.19 -1.51 7.00
CA GLU A 90 22.47 -1.41 5.71
C GLU A 90 22.92 -2.44 4.67
N ARG A 91 24.17 -2.90 4.72
CA ARG A 91 24.68 -3.89 3.75
C ARG A 91 24.07 -5.26 4.01
N GLU A 92 23.96 -5.64 5.28
CA GLU A 92 23.32 -6.89 5.67
C GLU A 92 21.82 -6.85 5.29
N GLN A 93 21.15 -5.72 5.53
CA GLN A 93 19.75 -5.52 5.16
C GLN A 93 19.55 -5.63 3.64
N ILE A 94 20.30 -4.88 2.84
CA ILE A 94 20.21 -4.89 1.37
C ILE A 94 20.46 -6.30 0.81
N ALA A 95 21.49 -6.99 1.33
CA ALA A 95 21.79 -8.36 0.90
C ALA A 95 20.64 -9.34 1.22
N ALA A 96 19.96 -9.16 2.36
CA ALA A 96 18.77 -9.94 2.70
C ALA A 96 17.59 -9.60 1.78
N GLU A 97 17.30 -8.34 1.54
CA GLU A 97 16.21 -7.87 0.67
C GLU A 97 16.35 -8.36 -0.77
N GLU A 98 17.57 -8.28 -1.33
CA GLU A 98 17.82 -8.81 -2.69
C GLU A 98 17.66 -10.33 -2.78
N LYS A 99 18.08 -11.05 -1.76
CA LYS A 99 17.85 -12.49 -1.67
C LYS A 99 16.38 -12.84 -1.55
N ASP A 100 15.66 -12.08 -0.72
CA ASP A 100 14.24 -12.31 -0.44
C ASP A 100 13.37 -11.97 -1.67
N GLU A 101 13.71 -10.92 -2.43
CA GLU A 101 13.02 -10.60 -3.69
C GLU A 101 13.05 -11.79 -4.67
N VAL A 102 14.22 -12.40 -4.84
CA VAL A 102 14.38 -13.60 -5.70
C VAL A 102 13.63 -14.79 -5.11
N ALA A 103 13.71 -15.01 -3.80
CA ALA A 103 13.04 -16.11 -3.12
C ALA A 103 11.51 -16.00 -3.22
N ILE A 104 10.96 -14.81 -3.11
CA ILE A 104 9.52 -14.54 -3.23
C ILE A 104 9.03 -14.87 -4.65
N ARG A 105 9.79 -14.50 -5.70
CA ARG A 105 9.46 -14.90 -7.09
C ARG A 105 9.41 -16.41 -7.27
N GLN A 106 10.41 -17.11 -6.74
CA GLN A 106 10.45 -18.57 -6.78
C GLN A 106 9.29 -19.19 -6.00
N TYR A 107 8.93 -18.59 -4.86
CA TYR A 107 7.81 -19.04 -4.05
C TYR A 107 6.48 -18.91 -4.78
N LEU A 108 6.20 -17.76 -5.40
CA LEU A 108 5.01 -17.53 -6.23
C LEU A 108 4.86 -18.60 -7.32
N ALA A 109 5.94 -18.90 -8.02
CA ALA A 109 5.96 -19.93 -9.07
C ALA A 109 5.76 -21.34 -8.50
N SER A 110 6.46 -21.70 -7.43
CA SER A 110 6.41 -23.03 -6.81
C SER A 110 5.05 -23.35 -6.18
N LYS A 111 4.34 -22.34 -5.70
CA LYS A 111 2.99 -22.47 -5.12
C LYS A 111 1.88 -22.23 -6.13
N GLU A 112 2.22 -22.02 -7.40
CA GLU A 112 1.27 -21.72 -8.46
C GLU A 112 0.30 -20.58 -8.12
N LEU A 113 0.80 -19.54 -7.42
CA LEU A 113 -0.01 -18.40 -7.00
C LEU A 113 -0.17 -17.36 -8.10
N LEU A 114 0.90 -17.07 -8.84
CA LEU A 114 0.94 -16.05 -9.88
C LEU A 114 2.05 -16.39 -10.89
N THR A 115 1.82 -16.08 -12.15
CA THR A 115 2.84 -16.24 -13.20
C THR A 115 3.85 -15.10 -13.11
N VAL A 116 5.15 -15.47 -12.98
CA VAL A 116 6.26 -14.51 -13.01
C VAL A 116 6.83 -14.50 -14.43
N PRO A 117 6.61 -13.45 -15.25
CA PRO A 117 7.12 -13.41 -16.62
C PRO A 117 8.65 -13.35 -16.66
N ALA A 118 9.25 -14.06 -17.61
CA ALA A 118 10.71 -14.10 -17.77
C ALA A 118 11.35 -12.74 -18.12
N TRP A 119 10.57 -11.80 -18.66
CA TRP A 119 11.02 -10.44 -18.99
C TRP A 119 10.98 -9.48 -17.80
N MET A 120 10.30 -9.85 -16.69
CA MET A 120 10.11 -8.99 -15.53
C MET A 120 11.45 -8.66 -14.89
N GLN A 121 11.80 -7.39 -14.89
CA GLN A 121 13.02 -6.87 -14.25
C GLN A 121 12.96 -7.00 -12.75
N HIS A 122 14.05 -6.70 -12.03
CA HIS A 122 14.15 -6.83 -10.58
C HIS A 122 13.83 -5.51 -9.85
N TYR A 123 13.36 -5.67 -8.62
CA TYR A 123 13.22 -4.59 -7.65
C TYR A 123 14.45 -4.62 -6.74
N ARG A 124 15.34 -3.64 -6.93
CA ARG A 124 16.66 -3.58 -6.30
C ARG A 124 16.66 -2.65 -5.10
N TYR A 125 17.65 -2.82 -4.26
CA TYR A 125 17.81 -2.08 -3.02
C TYR A 125 19.17 -1.39 -2.98
N GLN A 126 19.21 -0.11 -2.60
CA GLN A 126 20.44 0.66 -2.53
C GLN A 126 20.45 1.56 -1.30
N PRO A 127 21.66 1.90 -0.76
CA PRO A 127 21.75 2.89 0.30
C PRO A 127 21.20 4.23 -0.17
N ILE A 128 20.48 4.93 0.71
CA ILE A 128 20.02 6.28 0.39
C ILE A 128 21.22 7.22 0.22
N SER A 129 21.25 7.94 -0.90
CA SER A 129 22.34 8.92 -1.15
C SER A 129 22.24 10.10 -0.19
N ALA A 130 23.37 10.60 0.29
CA ALA A 130 23.43 11.68 1.27
C ALA A 130 22.66 12.96 0.84
N TYR A 131 22.61 13.25 -0.45
CA TYR A 131 21.89 14.43 -0.97
C TYR A 131 20.36 14.23 -1.00
N ILE A 132 19.87 12.99 -0.99
CA ILE A 132 18.43 12.65 -0.94
C ILE A 132 17.99 12.45 0.51
N SER A 133 18.85 11.94 1.38
CA SER A 133 18.52 11.59 2.77
C SER A 133 17.90 12.76 3.55
N ALA A 134 18.24 14.00 3.19
CA ALA A 134 17.66 15.19 3.80
C ALA A 134 16.19 15.45 3.40
N LEU A 135 15.67 14.77 2.35
CA LEU A 135 14.30 14.95 1.85
C LEU A 135 13.29 14.00 2.49
N GLY A 136 13.73 13.06 3.30
CA GLY A 136 12.84 12.13 3.99
C GLY A 136 13.34 10.70 4.02
N GLY A 137 12.43 9.80 4.33
CA GLY A 137 12.69 8.38 4.54
C GLY A 137 12.93 7.55 3.28
N PRO A 138 13.01 6.23 3.46
CA PRO A 138 13.16 5.28 2.35
C PRO A 138 11.96 5.37 1.40
N GLY A 139 12.22 5.09 0.14
CA GLY A 139 11.16 5.07 -0.89
C GLY A 139 11.71 4.71 -2.25
N GLU A 140 10.81 4.58 -3.20
CA GLU A 140 11.13 4.30 -4.59
C GLU A 140 11.84 5.49 -5.21
N ALA A 141 12.91 5.17 -5.97
CA ALA A 141 13.66 6.15 -6.74
C ALA A 141 13.09 6.35 -8.14
N ASP A 142 12.31 5.39 -8.61
CA ASP A 142 11.92 5.25 -10.01
C ASP A 142 10.42 5.41 -10.21
N ASP A 143 10.05 5.88 -11.40
CA ASP A 143 8.66 5.87 -11.86
C ASP A 143 8.22 4.44 -12.23
N PHE A 144 7.27 3.89 -11.47
CA PHE A 144 6.69 2.57 -11.74
C PHE A 144 5.69 2.57 -12.91
N THR A 145 5.27 3.75 -13.36
CA THR A 145 4.26 3.91 -14.40
C THR A 145 4.85 4.18 -15.79
N GLY A 146 6.17 4.02 -15.94
CA GLY A 146 6.88 4.31 -17.16
C GLY A 146 7.37 3.09 -17.94
N PRO A 147 7.74 3.27 -19.23
CA PRO A 147 8.20 2.16 -20.09
C PRO A 147 9.53 1.54 -19.65
N SER A 148 10.30 2.22 -18.81
CA SER A 148 11.53 1.71 -18.20
C SER A 148 11.29 0.40 -17.45
N ARG A 149 10.09 0.21 -16.87
CA ARG A 149 9.71 -1.02 -16.13
C ARG A 149 9.79 -2.29 -16.95
N LEU A 150 9.79 -2.20 -18.27
CA LEU A 150 9.94 -3.34 -19.18
C LEU A 150 11.40 -3.71 -19.48
N LYS A 151 12.36 -2.86 -19.14
CA LYS A 151 13.75 -2.96 -19.59
C LYS A 151 14.80 -2.78 -18.51
N GLU A 152 14.46 -2.13 -17.42
CA GLU A 152 15.39 -1.70 -16.37
C GLU A 152 14.88 -2.13 -14.99
N ASP A 153 15.80 -2.53 -14.13
CA ASP A 153 15.50 -2.77 -12.72
C ASP A 153 14.98 -1.48 -12.08
N SER A 154 14.11 -1.60 -11.09
CA SER A 154 13.70 -0.49 -10.25
C SER A 154 14.55 -0.46 -8.97
N THR A 155 14.67 0.71 -8.35
CA THR A 155 15.48 0.90 -7.16
C THR A 155 14.66 1.48 -6.02
N ARG A 156 14.74 0.83 -4.85
CA ARG A 156 14.30 1.38 -3.56
C ARG A 156 15.51 1.80 -2.74
N TYR A 157 15.43 2.99 -2.15
CA TYR A 157 16.45 3.45 -1.21
C TYR A 157 16.18 2.99 0.20
N ILE A 158 17.23 2.51 0.86
CA ILE A 158 17.20 1.98 2.23
C ILE A 158 17.88 2.99 3.17
N VAL A 159 17.22 3.26 4.30
CA VAL A 159 17.79 3.99 5.42
C VAL A 159 18.55 3.02 6.31
N PRO A 160 19.75 3.37 6.78
CA PRO A 160 20.49 2.50 7.70
C PRO A 160 19.65 2.09 8.92
N PRO A 161 19.70 0.81 9.34
CA PRO A 161 19.04 0.38 10.58
C PRO A 161 19.56 1.20 11.77
N ALA A 162 18.64 1.77 12.55
CA ALA A 162 18.96 2.57 13.73
C ALA A 162 18.11 2.10 14.93
N LEU A 163 18.48 2.51 16.14
CA LEU A 163 17.75 2.14 17.36
C LEU A 163 16.36 2.78 17.44
N GLU A 164 16.21 3.98 16.88
CA GLU A 164 14.97 4.74 16.85
C GLU A 164 14.51 4.90 15.39
N LEU A 165 13.80 3.90 14.90
CA LEU A 165 13.19 3.91 13.57
C LEU A 165 11.69 4.13 13.69
N GLY A 166 11.14 4.90 12.78
CA GLY A 166 9.68 5.03 12.62
C GLY A 166 9.01 3.68 12.35
N TYR A 167 7.71 3.65 12.45
CA TYR A 167 6.85 2.45 12.42
C TYR A 167 7.19 1.46 11.30
N PHE A 168 7.26 1.94 10.06
CA PHE A 168 7.55 1.06 8.91
C PHE A 168 9.03 0.66 8.82
N ALA A 169 9.95 1.60 9.04
CA ALA A 169 11.37 1.35 8.95
C ALA A 169 11.86 0.36 10.02
N SER A 170 11.26 0.36 11.21
CA SER A 170 11.56 -0.61 12.27
C SER A 170 11.20 -2.05 11.88
N THR A 171 10.15 -2.23 11.08
CA THR A 171 9.77 -3.53 10.53
C THR A 171 10.78 -4.01 9.49
N MET A 172 11.12 -3.15 8.52
CA MET A 172 12.10 -3.47 7.46
C MET A 172 13.48 -3.83 8.03
N ALA A 173 13.86 -3.18 9.12
CA ALA A 173 15.11 -3.47 9.78
C ALA A 173 15.17 -4.86 10.44
N LYS A 174 14.03 -5.54 10.62
CA LYS A 174 13.93 -6.87 11.24
C LYS A 174 13.58 -7.97 10.23
N ASP A 175 12.55 -7.74 9.44
CA ASP A 175 12.13 -8.61 8.33
C ASP A 175 11.53 -7.75 7.20
N PRO A 176 12.22 -7.60 6.08
CA PRO A 176 11.78 -6.73 5.00
C PRO A 176 10.70 -7.36 4.11
N ARG A 177 10.48 -8.69 4.20
CA ARG A 177 9.59 -9.42 3.30
C ARG A 177 8.16 -8.88 3.21
N PRO A 178 7.50 -8.44 4.30
CA PRO A 178 6.17 -7.83 4.18
C PRO A 178 6.13 -6.61 3.26
N LEU A 179 7.16 -5.77 3.31
CA LEU A 179 7.26 -4.58 2.46
C LEU A 179 7.74 -4.93 1.04
N ILE A 180 8.62 -5.92 0.87
CA ILE A 180 8.95 -6.46 -0.46
C ILE A 180 7.69 -6.97 -1.16
N VAL A 181 6.82 -7.67 -0.42
CA VAL A 181 5.55 -8.17 -0.95
C VAL A 181 4.61 -7.04 -1.34
N HIS A 182 4.54 -5.97 -0.55
CA HIS A 182 3.65 -4.82 -0.82
C HIS A 182 4.17 -3.93 -1.95
N GLU A 183 5.41 -3.47 -1.85
CA GLU A 183 6.00 -2.48 -2.75
C GLU A 183 6.61 -3.11 -4.01
N GLY A 184 7.19 -4.29 -3.86
CA GLY A 184 7.97 -4.97 -4.90
C GLY A 184 7.21 -6.09 -5.60
N VAL A 185 7.39 -7.33 -5.13
CA VAL A 185 6.91 -8.57 -5.74
C VAL A 185 6.07 -9.38 -4.75
N PRO A 186 4.78 -9.63 -5.06
CA PRO A 186 4.03 -9.32 -6.27
C PRO A 186 3.29 -7.97 -6.24
N GLY A 187 3.63 -7.06 -5.34
CA GLY A 187 2.94 -5.79 -5.11
C GLY A 187 3.07 -4.75 -6.22
N HIS A 188 3.25 -3.49 -5.83
CA HIS A 188 3.16 -2.32 -6.72
C HIS A 188 4.07 -2.38 -7.93
N TYR A 189 5.37 -2.60 -7.73
CA TYR A 189 6.33 -2.69 -8.82
C TYR A 189 5.92 -3.75 -9.85
N PHE A 190 5.61 -4.95 -9.39
CA PHE A 190 5.26 -6.09 -10.24
C PHE A 190 3.97 -5.84 -11.01
N GLN A 191 2.94 -5.36 -10.33
CA GLN A 191 1.62 -5.08 -10.92
C GLN A 191 1.69 -3.93 -11.93
N LEU A 192 2.38 -2.84 -11.61
CA LEU A 192 2.51 -1.69 -12.51
C LEU A 192 3.33 -2.03 -13.75
N ALA A 193 4.38 -2.87 -13.63
CA ALA A 193 5.12 -3.38 -14.78
C ALA A 193 4.24 -4.24 -15.71
N LEU A 194 3.38 -5.10 -15.13
CA LEU A 194 2.39 -5.88 -15.91
C LEU A 194 1.36 -4.98 -16.56
N GLY A 195 0.83 -4.01 -15.82
CA GLY A 195 -0.09 -3.00 -16.34
C GLY A 195 0.52 -2.21 -17.50
N TRP A 196 1.81 -1.82 -17.38
CA TRP A 196 2.52 -1.14 -18.47
C TRP A 196 2.72 -2.03 -19.72
N ALA A 197 2.87 -3.33 -19.54
CA ALA A 197 2.96 -4.29 -20.65
C ALA A 197 1.61 -4.57 -21.34
N ASN A 198 0.50 -4.11 -20.77
CA ASN A 198 -0.83 -4.32 -21.35
C ASN A 198 -0.94 -3.62 -22.72
N PRO A 199 -1.44 -4.29 -23.77
CA PRO A 199 -1.58 -3.70 -25.10
C PRO A 199 -2.66 -2.58 -25.15
N ASP A 200 -3.64 -2.62 -24.26
CA ASP A 200 -4.69 -1.59 -24.18
C ASP A 200 -4.11 -0.30 -23.56
N PRO A 201 -4.14 0.84 -24.29
CA PRO A 201 -3.59 2.10 -23.80
C PRO A 201 -4.33 2.66 -22.59
N ILE A 202 -5.62 2.36 -22.42
CA ILE A 202 -6.38 2.80 -21.23
C ILE A 202 -5.83 2.07 -20.01
N ARG A 203 -5.75 0.74 -20.05
CA ARG A 203 -5.23 -0.09 -18.95
C ARG A 203 -3.78 0.21 -18.61
N ARG A 204 -2.98 0.55 -19.61
CA ARG A 204 -1.58 0.94 -19.44
C ARG A 204 -1.41 2.23 -18.64
N HIS A 205 -2.30 3.19 -18.83
CA HIS A 205 -2.15 4.54 -18.28
C HIS A 205 -3.15 4.90 -17.18
N TYR A 206 -4.22 4.12 -17.04
CA TYR A 206 -5.19 4.37 -15.99
C TYR A 206 -4.64 3.90 -14.64
N TYR A 207 -4.80 4.74 -13.64
CA TYR A 207 -4.37 4.46 -12.29
C TYR A 207 -5.51 4.72 -11.31
N ASP A 208 -6.01 3.66 -10.70
CA ASP A 208 -6.94 3.71 -9.58
C ASP A 208 -6.24 3.27 -8.31
N SER A 209 -6.27 4.12 -7.28
CA SER A 209 -5.61 3.87 -6.01
C SER A 209 -6.19 2.67 -5.28
N VAL A 210 -7.52 2.43 -5.41
CA VAL A 210 -8.19 1.29 -4.77
C VAL A 210 -7.74 -0.03 -5.37
N ALA A 211 -7.54 -0.07 -6.68
CA ALA A 211 -7.00 -1.26 -7.34
C ALA A 211 -5.52 -1.47 -6.98
N ASN A 212 -4.72 -0.43 -6.99
CA ASN A 212 -3.27 -0.52 -6.72
C ASN A 212 -2.97 -0.87 -5.26
N GLU A 213 -3.44 -0.07 -4.31
CA GLU A 213 -3.21 -0.28 -2.88
C GLU A 213 -3.93 -1.53 -2.35
N GLY A 214 -5.14 -1.76 -2.86
CA GLY A 214 -5.90 -2.97 -2.53
C GLY A 214 -5.16 -4.22 -2.92
N LEU A 215 -4.50 -4.23 -4.08
CA LEU A 215 -3.71 -5.35 -4.57
C LEU A 215 -2.44 -5.55 -3.75
N GLY A 216 -1.67 -4.50 -3.46
CA GLY A 216 -0.48 -4.58 -2.61
C GLY A 216 -0.83 -5.14 -1.22
N PHE A 217 -1.91 -4.64 -0.64
CA PHE A 217 -2.38 -5.10 0.67
C PHE A 217 -3.00 -6.52 0.63
N TYR A 218 -3.69 -6.88 -0.44
CA TYR A 218 -4.14 -8.25 -0.69
C TYR A 218 -2.95 -9.22 -0.78
N ALA A 219 -1.88 -8.82 -1.46
CA ALA A 219 -0.67 -9.63 -1.60
C ALA A 219 -0.02 -9.96 -0.25
N GLU A 220 0.01 -9.04 0.72
CA GLU A 220 0.52 -9.29 2.06
C GLU A 220 -0.23 -10.47 2.74
N GLU A 221 -1.56 -10.45 2.74
CA GLU A 221 -2.38 -11.49 3.37
C GLU A 221 -2.37 -12.79 2.54
N MET A 222 -2.38 -12.69 1.21
CA MET A 222 -2.25 -13.83 0.31
C MET A 222 -0.95 -14.61 0.57
N MET A 223 0.18 -13.93 0.65
CA MET A 223 1.48 -14.56 0.87
C MET A 223 1.60 -15.13 2.29
N MET A 224 1.01 -14.46 3.28
CA MET A 224 0.91 -15.01 4.64
C MET A 224 0.09 -16.30 4.66
N ASN A 225 -1.07 -16.32 4.01
CA ASN A 225 -1.94 -17.49 3.95
C ASN A 225 -1.33 -18.64 3.13
N ALA A 226 -0.50 -18.32 2.13
CA ALA A 226 0.25 -19.29 1.36
C ALA A 226 1.44 -19.91 2.13
N GLY A 227 1.81 -19.35 3.30
CA GLY A 227 2.87 -19.87 4.17
C GLY A 227 4.24 -19.25 3.97
N LEU A 228 4.36 -18.12 3.25
CA LEU A 228 5.66 -17.45 3.04
C LEU A 228 6.38 -17.12 4.34
N PHE A 229 5.64 -16.85 5.41
CA PHE A 229 6.16 -16.40 6.70
C PHE A 229 6.10 -17.48 7.80
N ASP A 230 5.93 -18.76 7.43
CA ASP A 230 5.85 -19.86 8.41
C ASP A 230 7.19 -20.09 9.12
N ASP A 231 8.29 -19.68 8.51
CA ASP A 231 9.65 -19.69 9.08
C ASP A 231 9.93 -18.51 10.04
N SER A 232 9.07 -17.50 10.06
CA SER A 232 9.23 -16.29 10.87
C SER A 232 7.92 -15.92 11.60
N PRO A 233 7.62 -16.58 12.71
CA PRO A 233 6.34 -16.40 13.40
C PRO A 233 6.03 -14.95 13.80
N HIS A 234 7.03 -14.17 14.23
CA HIS A 234 6.84 -12.76 14.57
C HIS A 234 6.52 -11.88 13.35
N THR A 235 6.90 -12.28 12.13
CA THR A 235 6.50 -11.58 10.91
C THR A 235 5.00 -11.65 10.68
N ARG A 236 4.35 -12.75 11.05
CA ARG A 236 2.89 -12.86 11.01
C ARG A 236 2.20 -11.86 11.95
N GLU A 237 2.77 -11.61 13.13
CA GLU A 237 2.29 -10.56 14.04
C GLU A 237 2.43 -9.17 13.41
N ILE A 238 3.53 -8.90 12.70
CA ILE A 238 3.76 -7.65 11.97
C ILE A 238 2.68 -7.47 10.89
N ILE A 239 2.38 -8.50 10.11
CA ILE A 239 1.35 -8.41 9.07
C ILE A 239 -0.02 -8.12 9.70
N TRP A 240 -0.39 -8.78 10.80
CA TRP A 240 -1.63 -8.47 11.49
C TRP A 240 -1.65 -7.04 12.07
N ASN A 241 -0.50 -6.53 12.51
CA ASN A 241 -0.38 -5.13 12.92
C ASN A 241 -0.57 -4.17 11.75
N PHE A 242 -0.03 -4.48 10.58
CA PHE A 242 -0.28 -3.73 9.35
C PHE A 242 -1.76 -3.79 8.94
N MET A 243 -2.40 -4.94 9.06
CA MET A 243 -3.85 -5.07 8.80
C MET A 243 -4.68 -4.22 9.75
N ARG A 244 -4.30 -4.17 11.04
CA ARG A 244 -4.93 -3.29 12.03
C ARG A 244 -4.82 -1.81 11.63
N LEU A 245 -3.63 -1.37 11.22
CA LEU A 245 -3.43 0.00 10.76
C LEU A 245 -4.32 0.34 9.56
N ARG A 246 -4.31 -0.52 8.52
CA ARG A 246 -5.10 -0.26 7.30
C ARG A 246 -6.61 -0.27 7.56
N ALA A 247 -7.08 -1.07 8.49
CA ALA A 247 -8.48 -1.04 8.93
C ALA A 247 -8.85 0.29 9.60
N LEU A 248 -7.97 0.83 10.45
CA LEU A 248 -8.16 2.14 11.09
C LEU A 248 -8.04 3.31 10.09
N ARG A 249 -7.26 3.17 9.03
CA ARG A 249 -7.19 4.16 7.94
C ARG A 249 -8.55 4.40 7.29
N VAL A 250 -9.43 3.39 7.23
CA VAL A 250 -10.81 3.57 6.72
C VAL A 250 -11.58 4.55 7.58
N GLU A 251 -11.49 4.43 8.90
CA GLU A 251 -12.16 5.33 9.82
C GLU A 251 -11.58 6.76 9.73
N VAL A 252 -10.26 6.86 9.63
CA VAL A 252 -9.56 8.16 9.48
C VAL A 252 -10.00 8.87 8.21
N ASP A 253 -10.02 8.18 7.07
CA ASP A 253 -10.42 8.77 5.78
C ASP A 253 -11.85 9.31 5.82
N VAL A 254 -12.79 8.44 6.19
CA VAL A 254 -14.22 8.80 6.24
C VAL A 254 -14.43 9.97 7.19
N LYS A 255 -13.87 9.94 8.40
CA LYS A 255 -14.07 10.99 9.39
C LYS A 255 -13.38 12.31 9.02
N LEU A 256 -12.21 12.29 8.42
CA LEU A 256 -11.58 13.49 7.86
C LEU A 256 -12.42 14.07 6.71
N ALA A 257 -12.85 13.24 5.77
CA ALA A 257 -13.64 13.68 4.63
C ALA A 257 -14.98 14.30 5.04
N LEU A 258 -15.66 13.73 6.03
CA LEU A 258 -16.94 14.23 6.55
C LEU A 258 -16.79 15.42 7.53
N GLY A 259 -15.60 15.62 8.08
CA GLY A 259 -15.31 16.68 9.06
C GLY A 259 -15.55 16.27 10.51
N ASP A 260 -15.67 14.99 10.80
CA ASP A 260 -15.79 14.43 12.15
C ASP A 260 -14.43 14.40 12.87
N PHE A 261 -13.32 14.35 12.11
CA PHE A 261 -11.97 14.52 12.61
C PHE A 261 -11.32 15.77 12.04
N THR A 262 -10.56 16.48 12.89
CA THR A 262 -9.47 17.33 12.42
C THR A 262 -8.23 16.47 12.12
N MET A 263 -7.24 17.05 11.45
CA MET A 263 -5.96 16.37 11.18
C MET A 263 -5.28 15.93 12.49
N ASP A 264 -5.26 16.79 13.52
CA ASP A 264 -4.65 16.48 14.82
C ASP A 264 -5.41 15.34 15.54
N GLN A 265 -6.75 15.34 15.48
CA GLN A 265 -7.54 14.24 16.02
C GLN A 265 -7.29 12.92 15.30
N ALA A 266 -7.10 12.95 13.99
CA ALA A 266 -6.74 11.77 13.20
C ALA A 266 -5.35 11.24 13.56
N ALA A 267 -4.36 12.14 13.74
CA ALA A 267 -3.02 11.76 14.18
C ALA A 267 -3.03 11.16 15.59
N ASP A 268 -3.71 11.79 16.54
CA ASP A 268 -3.86 11.27 17.90
C ASP A 268 -4.59 9.92 17.92
N TYR A 269 -5.61 9.75 17.08
CA TYR A 269 -6.33 8.50 16.96
C TYR A 269 -5.40 7.35 16.47
N LEU A 270 -4.63 7.57 15.42
CA LEU A 270 -3.66 6.59 14.90
C LEU A 270 -2.59 6.26 15.94
N LYS A 271 -2.01 7.27 16.57
CA LYS A 271 -1.00 7.11 17.62
C LYS A 271 -1.48 6.27 18.80
N ASN A 272 -2.71 6.49 19.25
CA ASN A 272 -3.26 5.84 20.45
C ASN A 272 -3.83 4.44 20.16
N THR A 273 -4.20 4.13 18.92
CA THR A 273 -4.84 2.87 18.53
C THR A 273 -3.92 1.90 17.83
N VAL A 274 -2.81 2.39 17.27
CA VAL A 274 -1.71 1.59 16.72
C VAL A 274 -0.45 1.94 17.51
N PRO A 275 0.44 1.02 17.84
CA PRO A 275 1.72 1.36 18.46
C PRO A 275 2.64 2.04 17.42
N MET A 276 2.30 3.30 17.10
CA MET A 276 2.92 4.12 16.08
C MET A 276 3.57 5.34 16.72
N ASP A 277 4.73 5.74 16.20
CA ASP A 277 5.37 6.98 16.63
C ASP A 277 4.59 8.21 16.17
N SER A 278 4.80 9.33 16.88
CA SER A 278 4.04 10.55 16.65
C SER A 278 4.31 11.19 15.29
N GLU A 279 5.51 11.07 14.78
CA GLU A 279 5.90 11.63 13.48
C GLU A 279 5.18 10.90 12.34
N THR A 280 5.23 9.56 12.36
CA THR A 280 4.50 8.73 11.39
C THR A 280 2.99 9.00 11.46
N ALA A 281 2.41 9.10 12.66
CA ALA A 281 0.97 9.36 12.81
C ALA A 281 0.54 10.72 12.23
N HIS A 282 1.33 11.78 12.43
CA HIS A 282 1.06 13.10 11.84
C HIS A 282 1.25 13.10 10.32
N ALA A 283 2.29 12.41 9.80
CA ALA A 283 2.52 12.28 8.37
C ALA A 283 1.36 11.55 7.67
N GLU A 284 0.87 10.45 8.25
CA GLU A 284 -0.32 9.72 7.79
C GLU A 284 -1.57 10.62 7.75
N ALA A 285 -1.86 11.30 8.87
CA ALA A 285 -3.02 12.17 8.96
C ALA A 285 -2.96 13.34 7.95
N ALA A 286 -1.79 13.95 7.76
CA ALA A 286 -1.59 15.03 6.81
C ALA A 286 -1.77 14.55 5.36
N MET A 287 -1.23 13.37 5.01
CA MET A 287 -1.38 12.76 3.70
C MET A 287 -2.87 12.50 3.40
N PHE A 288 -3.59 11.87 4.32
CA PHE A 288 -5.01 11.52 4.10
C PHE A 288 -5.94 12.74 4.12
N ALA A 289 -5.60 13.78 4.89
CA ALA A 289 -6.31 15.05 4.81
C ALA A 289 -6.12 15.77 3.47
N SER A 290 -4.98 15.57 2.80
CA SER A 290 -4.68 16.17 1.49
C SER A 290 -5.25 15.39 0.31
N ILE A 291 -5.51 14.07 0.49
CA ILE A 291 -5.98 13.16 -0.57
C ILE A 291 -7.14 12.31 -0.02
N PRO A 292 -8.35 12.90 0.15
CA PRO A 292 -9.52 12.14 0.59
C PRO A 292 -9.83 10.96 -0.35
N GLY A 293 -10.08 9.79 0.24
CA GLY A 293 -10.29 8.53 -0.49
C GLY A 293 -9.03 7.67 -0.64
N GLN A 294 -7.84 8.20 -0.32
CA GLN A 294 -6.60 7.41 -0.37
C GLN A 294 -6.53 6.38 0.75
N ALA A 295 -6.91 6.76 1.98
CA ALA A 295 -6.73 5.87 3.13
C ALA A 295 -7.67 4.65 3.13
N ILE A 296 -8.85 4.75 2.51
CA ILE A 296 -9.75 3.59 2.33
C ILE A 296 -9.23 2.59 1.28
N SER A 297 -8.40 3.04 0.34
CA SER A 297 -8.00 2.27 -0.84
C SER A 297 -7.37 0.91 -0.48
N TYR A 298 -6.57 0.87 0.56
CA TYR A 298 -5.90 -0.35 1.06
C TYR A 298 -6.90 -1.43 1.49
N GLN A 299 -7.67 -1.13 2.52
CA GLN A 299 -8.57 -2.11 3.15
C GLN A 299 -9.76 -2.42 2.26
N ILE A 300 -10.39 -1.41 1.67
CA ILE A 300 -11.58 -1.61 0.84
C ILE A 300 -11.22 -2.27 -0.48
N GLY A 301 -10.09 -1.88 -1.09
CA GLY A 301 -9.58 -2.56 -2.29
C GLY A 301 -9.31 -4.05 -2.04
N LYS A 302 -8.66 -4.40 -0.91
CA LYS A 302 -8.47 -5.79 -0.52
C LYS A 302 -9.79 -6.54 -0.36
N LEU A 303 -10.79 -5.94 0.30
CA LEU A 303 -12.09 -6.59 0.50
C LEU A 303 -12.84 -6.80 -0.82
N LEU A 304 -12.78 -5.84 -1.74
CA LEU A 304 -13.33 -6.01 -3.10
C LEU A 304 -12.64 -7.15 -3.85
N ILE A 305 -11.32 -7.30 -3.71
CA ILE A 305 -10.59 -8.43 -4.30
C ILE A 305 -11.03 -9.76 -3.70
N TYR A 306 -11.23 -9.84 -2.36
CA TYR A 306 -11.73 -11.06 -1.73
C TYR A 306 -13.14 -11.42 -2.19
N ASP A 307 -14.02 -10.45 -2.33
CA ASP A 307 -15.39 -10.68 -2.81
C ASP A 307 -15.39 -11.13 -4.27
N PHE A 308 -14.53 -10.53 -5.09
CA PHE A 308 -14.30 -10.95 -6.47
C PHE A 308 -13.78 -12.40 -6.55
N LEU A 309 -12.79 -12.77 -5.75
CA LEU A 309 -12.24 -14.13 -5.68
C LEU A 309 -13.31 -15.14 -5.26
N ALA A 310 -14.06 -14.83 -4.19
CA ALA A 310 -15.13 -15.69 -3.69
C ALA A 310 -16.23 -15.89 -4.73
N SER A 311 -16.61 -14.82 -5.43
CA SER A 311 -17.58 -14.86 -6.55
C SER A 311 -17.08 -15.70 -7.71
N ALA A 312 -15.78 -15.56 -8.06
CA ALA A 312 -15.15 -16.36 -9.12
C ALA A 312 -15.11 -17.85 -8.77
N GLN A 313 -14.71 -18.18 -7.55
CA GLN A 313 -14.68 -19.55 -7.05
C GLN A 313 -16.09 -20.17 -7.06
N ARG A 314 -17.09 -19.43 -6.58
CA ARG A 314 -18.49 -19.89 -6.57
C ARG A 314 -19.05 -20.11 -7.99
N GLN A 315 -18.76 -19.20 -8.95
CA GLN A 315 -19.28 -19.29 -10.30
C GLN A 315 -18.61 -20.38 -11.13
N LYS A 316 -17.30 -20.56 -10.96
CA LYS A 316 -16.52 -21.54 -11.74
C LYS A 316 -16.47 -22.94 -11.10
N GLY A 317 -16.78 -23.08 -9.81
CA GLY A 317 -16.78 -24.35 -9.09
C GLY A 317 -15.48 -25.12 -9.26
N GLU A 318 -15.55 -26.37 -9.68
CA GLU A 318 -14.37 -27.23 -9.89
C GLU A 318 -13.45 -26.73 -11.01
N GLY A 319 -13.93 -25.87 -11.90
CA GLY A 319 -13.13 -25.24 -12.97
C GLY A 319 -12.37 -23.99 -12.50
N PHE A 320 -12.47 -23.59 -11.22
CA PHE A 320 -11.73 -22.45 -10.69
C PHE A 320 -10.23 -22.77 -10.61
N ASN A 321 -9.41 -21.83 -11.08
CA ASN A 321 -7.95 -21.90 -10.96
C ASN A 321 -7.44 -20.60 -10.37
N LEU A 322 -6.80 -20.68 -9.20
CA LEU A 322 -6.35 -19.53 -8.43
C LEU A 322 -5.27 -18.72 -9.19
N ARG A 323 -4.29 -19.41 -9.80
CA ARG A 323 -3.25 -18.72 -10.58
C ARG A 323 -3.84 -17.97 -11.77
N ALA A 324 -4.77 -18.58 -12.50
CA ALA A 324 -5.43 -17.91 -13.64
C ALA A 324 -6.27 -16.71 -13.20
N PHE A 325 -6.89 -16.75 -12.02
CA PHE A 325 -7.57 -15.61 -11.41
C PHE A 325 -6.58 -14.49 -11.08
N HIS A 326 -5.48 -14.81 -10.43
CA HIS A 326 -4.44 -13.83 -10.09
C HIS A 326 -3.78 -13.25 -11.36
N ASP A 327 -3.46 -14.08 -12.34
CA ASP A 327 -2.89 -13.62 -13.61
C ASP A 327 -3.80 -12.59 -14.28
N PHE A 328 -5.13 -12.82 -14.28
CA PHE A 328 -6.09 -11.85 -14.77
C PHE A 328 -6.04 -10.55 -13.95
N LEU A 329 -6.14 -10.64 -12.62
CA LEU A 329 -6.18 -9.48 -11.73
C LEU A 329 -4.93 -8.60 -11.87
N TRP A 330 -3.74 -9.22 -11.94
CA TRP A 330 -2.47 -8.50 -12.03
C TRP A 330 -2.20 -7.90 -13.42
N GLN A 331 -2.62 -8.57 -14.49
CA GLN A 331 -2.39 -8.12 -15.86
C GLN A 331 -3.42 -7.11 -16.36
N ASN A 332 -4.55 -7.00 -15.69
CA ASN A 332 -5.67 -6.18 -16.15
C ASN A 332 -5.48 -4.66 -15.97
N GLY A 333 -4.34 -4.26 -15.39
CA GLY A 333 -4.03 -2.85 -15.07
C GLY A 333 -4.76 -2.37 -13.81
N ASN A 334 -4.61 -1.07 -13.52
CA ASN A 334 -5.20 -0.44 -12.34
C ASN A 334 -6.61 0.13 -12.61
N VAL A 335 -7.48 -0.63 -13.26
CA VAL A 335 -8.90 -0.26 -13.38
C VAL A 335 -9.65 -0.67 -12.11
N PRO A 336 -10.75 0.02 -11.74
CA PRO A 336 -11.53 -0.29 -10.54
C PRO A 336 -11.89 -1.78 -10.44
N ILE A 337 -11.79 -2.35 -9.26
CA ILE A 337 -12.02 -3.80 -9.01
C ILE A 337 -13.44 -4.23 -9.42
N THR A 338 -14.44 -3.40 -9.16
CA THR A 338 -15.83 -3.61 -9.62
C THR A 338 -15.95 -3.81 -11.13
N LEU A 339 -15.18 -3.05 -11.92
CA LEU A 339 -15.13 -3.24 -13.38
C LEU A 339 -14.41 -4.53 -13.77
N GLN A 340 -13.32 -4.87 -13.10
CA GLN A 340 -12.60 -6.12 -13.32
C GLN A 340 -13.48 -7.34 -13.01
N ARG A 341 -14.25 -7.27 -11.91
CA ARG A 341 -15.22 -8.30 -11.54
C ARG A 341 -16.33 -8.47 -12.60
N TRP A 342 -16.89 -7.36 -13.07
CA TRP A 342 -17.84 -7.40 -14.17
C TRP A 342 -17.24 -8.01 -15.44
N GLU A 343 -16.05 -7.60 -15.83
CA GLU A 343 -15.39 -8.12 -17.03
C GLU A 343 -15.13 -9.64 -16.95
N TYR A 344 -14.68 -10.13 -15.80
CA TYR A 344 -14.30 -11.53 -15.62
C TYR A 344 -15.47 -12.48 -15.39
N LEU A 345 -16.53 -12.01 -14.73
CA LEU A 345 -17.68 -12.83 -14.30
C LEU A 345 -19.00 -12.44 -14.97
N GLY A 346 -19.09 -11.27 -15.61
CA GLY A 346 -20.34 -10.73 -16.13
C GLY A 346 -21.29 -10.19 -15.06
N LEU A 347 -20.87 -10.14 -13.78
CA LEU A 347 -21.70 -9.68 -12.66
C LEU A 347 -21.71 -8.16 -12.57
N LYS A 348 -22.90 -7.55 -12.51
CA LYS A 348 -23.10 -6.10 -12.45
C LYS A 348 -23.66 -5.60 -11.12
N ASP A 349 -23.92 -6.49 -10.18
CA ASP A 349 -24.53 -6.17 -8.89
C ASP A 349 -23.82 -5.06 -8.13
N GLU A 350 -22.48 -5.07 -8.08
CA GLU A 350 -21.71 -3.99 -7.47
C GLU A 350 -21.84 -2.66 -8.23
N LEU A 351 -21.86 -2.68 -9.56
CA LEU A 351 -22.08 -1.48 -10.37
C LEU A 351 -23.49 -0.92 -10.18
N ASP A 352 -24.48 -1.80 -10.05
CA ASP A 352 -25.86 -1.40 -9.76
C ASP A 352 -25.98 -0.77 -8.35
N GLU A 353 -25.19 -1.24 -7.36
CA GLU A 353 -25.10 -0.60 -6.04
C GLU A 353 -24.38 0.75 -6.11
N VAL A 354 -23.30 0.86 -6.88
CA VAL A 354 -22.63 2.15 -7.13
C VAL A 354 -23.62 3.19 -7.67
N GLU A 355 -24.47 2.82 -8.61
CA GLU A 355 -25.49 3.74 -9.17
C GLU A 355 -26.51 4.21 -8.13
N ARG A 356 -26.77 3.43 -7.08
CA ARG A 356 -27.72 3.73 -6.00
C ARG A 356 -27.16 4.61 -4.89
N LEU A 357 -25.85 4.87 -4.89
CA LEU A 357 -25.23 5.75 -3.87
C LEU A 357 -25.75 7.18 -3.96
N HIS A 358 -26.12 7.77 -2.79
CA HIS A 358 -26.59 9.16 -2.62
C HIS A 358 -26.38 9.68 -1.19
#